data_2f27491a9adf8c5dda3a150234e6bd3f
#
_entry.id   2f27491a9adf8c5dda3a150234e6bd3f
#
_cell.length_a   1.000
_cell.length_b   1.000
_cell.length_c   1.000
_cell.angle_alpha   90.00
_cell.angle_beta   90.00
_cell.angle_gamma   90.00
#
_symmetry.space_group_name_H-M   'P 1'
#
loop_
_entity.id
_entity.type
_entity.pdbx_description
1 polymer ?
#
loop_
_entity_poly.entity_id
_entity_poly.type
_entity_poly.pdbx_seq_one_letter_code
_entity_poly.pdbx_strand_id
1 'polypeptide(L)'
;YIPASRRMDNLVEHREESDRMQLLNGTWKFQYFNSIYDVQEPFFEKDYDTENFDEIQVPSVWQMAGYDTHQYTNIRYPFPFDPPYVPQDIPCGTYAHTFVYHKDENAPKAFLNFEGVDSCFYVWINGSYVGYSQVSHMTSEFDITDLLRDGENSIAVLVMKWCDGSYLEDQDKFRMSGIFRDVYILKRPKQAISDYHIKTRIEDMLAKVEIEMKFYSPLNVKISIEDRNGAVVALGSIAEEGTAVLEIASPELWNTENPYLYKLILETENEVIVDH
;
A
#
# COMPACT_ATOMS: atom_id res chain seq x y z
N TYR A 1 -7.34 0.22 3.24
CA TYR A 1 -7.73 1.15 4.33
C TYR A 1 -6.58 1.37 5.31
N ILE A 2 -6.59 2.51 5.99
CA ILE A 2 -5.64 2.84 7.04
C ILE A 2 -6.41 2.96 8.36
N PRO A 3 -6.16 2.12 9.38
CA PRO A 3 -6.73 2.27 10.70
C PRO A 3 -6.01 3.32 11.53
N ALA A 4 -6.60 3.71 12.64
CA ALA A 4 -5.94 4.48 13.70
C ALA A 4 -6.21 3.83 15.06
N SER A 5 -5.46 4.20 16.11
CA SER A 5 -5.71 3.70 17.48
C SER A 5 -6.99 4.29 18.09
N ARG A 6 -7.49 5.37 17.51
CA ARG A 6 -8.69 6.10 17.93
C ARG A 6 -9.43 6.62 16.71
N ARG A 7 -10.69 6.99 16.89
CA ARG A 7 -11.48 7.61 15.83
C ARG A 7 -10.82 8.90 15.32
N MET A 8 -10.68 8.98 14.00
CA MET A 8 -10.23 10.15 13.25
C MET A 8 -11.16 10.33 12.05
N ASP A 9 -12.00 11.35 12.10
CA ASP A 9 -13.09 11.54 11.13
C ASP A 9 -12.62 11.98 9.73
N ASN A 10 -11.37 12.46 9.64
CA ASN A 10 -10.70 12.86 8.40
C ASN A 10 -9.71 11.82 7.88
N LEU A 11 -9.75 10.60 8.37
CA LEU A 11 -8.75 9.56 8.08
C LEU A 11 -8.72 9.16 6.60
N VAL A 12 -9.86 9.25 5.91
CA VAL A 12 -9.93 8.93 4.47
C VAL A 12 -9.18 9.97 3.64
N GLU A 13 -9.31 11.26 3.98
CA GLU A 13 -8.68 12.37 3.28
C GLU A 13 -7.22 12.59 3.70
N HIS A 14 -6.88 12.28 4.97
CA HIS A 14 -5.59 12.55 5.61
C HIS A 14 -5.05 11.31 6.33
N ARG A 15 -4.89 10.23 5.59
CA ARG A 15 -4.41 8.94 6.11
C ARG A 15 -3.04 9.01 6.76
N GLU A 16 -2.20 9.94 6.33
CA GLU A 16 -0.86 10.20 6.88
C GLU A 16 -0.88 10.71 8.32
N GLU A 17 -2.02 11.19 8.80
CA GLU A 17 -2.20 11.61 10.20
C GLU A 17 -2.45 10.42 11.14
N SER A 18 -2.66 9.21 10.61
CA SER A 18 -2.84 8.02 11.43
C SER A 18 -1.60 7.70 12.26
N ASP A 19 -1.79 7.47 13.55
CA ASP A 19 -0.74 6.98 14.44
C ASP A 19 -0.33 5.51 14.17
N ARG A 20 -1.07 4.81 13.31
CA ARG A 20 -0.78 3.46 12.83
C ARG A 20 0.04 3.43 11.54
N MET A 21 0.18 4.55 10.85
CA MET A 21 0.91 4.67 9.59
C MET A 21 2.20 5.46 9.79
N GLN A 22 3.30 4.91 9.33
CA GLN A 22 4.59 5.59 9.25
C GLN A 22 5.04 5.67 7.80
N LEU A 23 4.96 6.86 7.21
CA LEU A 23 5.47 7.12 5.86
C LEU A 23 6.99 6.98 5.82
N LEU A 24 7.49 6.33 4.78
CA LEU A 24 8.90 6.25 4.43
C LEU A 24 9.25 7.09 3.20
N ASN A 25 8.30 7.89 2.72
CA ASN A 25 8.51 8.82 1.62
C ASN A 25 9.61 9.84 1.93
N GLY A 26 10.18 10.40 0.88
CA GLY A 26 11.20 11.43 0.99
C GLY A 26 12.43 11.15 0.14
N THR A 27 13.58 11.63 0.56
CA THR A 27 14.83 11.47 -0.17
C THR A 27 15.47 10.13 0.19
N TRP A 28 15.70 9.29 -0.82
CA TRP A 28 16.40 8.00 -0.69
C TRP A 28 17.72 8.05 -1.43
N LYS A 29 18.70 7.27 -1.02
CA LYS A 29 19.91 6.99 -1.79
C LYS A 29 19.56 6.10 -2.96
N PHE A 30 20.13 6.39 -4.15
CA PHE A 30 19.76 5.73 -5.39
C PHE A 30 20.96 5.53 -6.30
N GLN A 31 21.01 4.38 -6.96
CA GLN A 31 21.97 4.14 -8.02
C GLN A 31 21.30 3.45 -9.20
N TYR A 32 21.39 4.07 -10.38
CA TYR A 32 20.86 3.52 -11.61
C TYR A 32 21.90 2.67 -12.34
N PHE A 33 21.46 1.56 -12.91
CA PHE A 33 22.27 0.67 -13.73
C PHE A 33 21.55 0.41 -15.06
N ASN A 34 22.31 0.42 -16.17
CA ASN A 34 21.80 0.05 -17.48
C ASN A 34 21.50 -1.45 -17.58
N SER A 35 22.11 -2.23 -16.74
CA SER A 35 21.99 -3.69 -16.70
C SER A 35 21.96 -4.22 -15.28
N ILE A 36 21.12 -5.22 -15.02
CA ILE A 36 21.10 -5.96 -13.75
C ILE A 36 22.45 -6.61 -13.43
N TYR A 37 23.25 -6.93 -14.44
CA TYR A 37 24.59 -7.51 -14.29
C TYR A 37 25.63 -6.55 -13.74
N ASP A 38 25.34 -5.24 -13.77
CA ASP A 38 26.23 -4.20 -13.25
C ASP A 38 26.00 -3.92 -11.76
N VAL A 39 24.92 -4.47 -11.18
CA VAL A 39 24.58 -4.27 -9.77
C VAL A 39 25.65 -4.89 -8.89
N GLN A 40 26.20 -4.07 -8.00
CA GLN A 40 27.22 -4.50 -7.05
C GLN A 40 26.54 -5.06 -5.80
N GLU A 41 26.67 -6.34 -5.59
CA GLU A 41 26.28 -6.97 -4.35
C GLU A 41 27.42 -6.82 -3.31
N PRO A 42 27.10 -6.68 -2.04
CA PRO A 42 25.79 -6.79 -1.37
C PRO A 42 25.16 -5.43 -0.99
N PHE A 43 24.77 -4.63 -1.97
CA PHE A 43 24.19 -3.27 -1.78
C PHE A 43 23.10 -3.21 -0.69
N PHE A 44 22.48 -4.33 -0.37
CA PHE A 44 21.39 -4.46 0.62
C PHE A 44 21.89 -4.64 2.05
N GLU A 45 23.20 -4.83 2.28
CA GLU A 45 23.72 -4.94 3.63
C GLU A 45 23.62 -3.61 4.37
N LYS A 46 23.38 -3.69 5.68
CA LYS A 46 23.16 -2.52 6.53
C LYS A 46 24.30 -1.50 6.47
N ASP A 47 25.55 -2.01 6.43
CA ASP A 47 26.75 -1.19 6.48
C ASP A 47 27.37 -0.95 5.08
N TYR A 48 26.58 -1.17 4.02
CA TYR A 48 27.03 -0.90 2.66
C TYR A 48 27.22 0.60 2.45
N ASP A 49 28.37 0.97 1.87
CA ASP A 49 28.71 2.36 1.60
C ASP A 49 27.87 2.93 0.46
N THR A 50 26.99 3.86 0.79
CA THR A 50 26.13 4.58 -0.16
C THR A 50 26.57 6.04 -0.36
N GLU A 51 27.79 6.44 0.03
CA GLU A 51 28.27 7.82 -0.12
C GLU A 51 28.26 8.29 -1.59
N ASN A 52 28.55 7.38 -2.51
CA ASN A 52 28.59 7.66 -3.95
C ASN A 52 27.24 7.46 -4.65
N PHE A 53 26.18 7.14 -3.93
CA PHE A 53 24.84 7.06 -4.49
C PHE A 53 24.28 8.45 -4.70
N ASP A 54 23.50 8.62 -5.77
CA ASP A 54 22.68 9.80 -5.99
C ASP A 54 21.54 9.86 -4.97
N GLU A 55 20.74 10.91 -5.05
CA GLU A 55 19.53 11.07 -4.25
C GLU A 55 18.30 11.14 -5.17
N ILE A 56 17.26 10.39 -4.83
CA ILE A 56 15.99 10.39 -5.55
C ILE A 56 14.84 10.61 -4.57
N GLN A 57 13.81 11.32 -5.03
CA GLN A 57 12.58 11.42 -4.25
C GLN A 57 11.74 10.15 -4.38
N VAL A 58 11.19 9.68 -3.28
CA VAL A 58 10.19 8.61 -3.23
C VAL A 58 8.92 9.23 -2.65
N PRO A 59 7.78 9.15 -3.35
CA PRO A 59 7.59 8.54 -4.66
C PRO A 59 8.12 9.38 -5.83
N SER A 60 8.66 8.71 -6.86
CA SER A 60 8.95 9.29 -8.16
C SER A 60 9.26 8.21 -9.20
N VAL A 61 9.40 8.62 -10.46
CA VAL A 61 9.83 7.76 -11.57
C VAL A 61 11.22 8.18 -12.06
N TRP A 62 12.03 7.20 -12.47
CA TRP A 62 13.41 7.44 -12.91
C TRP A 62 13.52 8.46 -14.05
N GLN A 63 12.60 8.36 -15.01
CA GLN A 63 12.58 9.16 -16.21
C GLN A 63 12.37 10.65 -15.93
N MET A 64 11.65 10.98 -14.85
CA MET A 64 11.48 12.37 -14.40
C MET A 64 12.65 12.86 -13.53
N ALA A 65 13.43 11.93 -12.97
CA ALA A 65 14.62 12.23 -12.19
C ALA A 65 15.91 12.33 -13.05
N GLY A 66 15.79 12.12 -14.36
CA GLY A 66 16.91 12.22 -15.29
C GLY A 66 17.65 10.91 -15.59
N TYR A 67 17.12 9.79 -15.12
CA TYR A 67 17.62 8.45 -15.42
C TYR A 67 16.72 7.79 -16.44
N ASP A 68 17.32 7.05 -17.41
CA ASP A 68 16.56 6.36 -18.45
C ASP A 68 15.70 7.31 -19.30
N THR A 69 14.96 6.78 -20.26
CA THR A 69 14.00 7.50 -21.09
C THR A 69 12.64 6.83 -21.03
N HIS A 70 11.58 7.61 -20.95
CA HIS A 70 10.24 7.07 -21.07
C HIS A 70 9.98 6.59 -22.50
N GLN A 71 9.15 5.57 -22.62
CA GLN A 71 8.72 5.00 -23.88
C GLN A 71 7.18 5.03 -23.95
N TYR A 72 6.67 5.29 -25.15
CA TYR A 72 5.26 5.21 -25.43
C TYR A 72 5.02 4.25 -26.58
N THR A 73 4.36 3.15 -26.28
CA THR A 73 3.99 2.13 -27.28
C THR A 73 2.60 1.62 -26.91
N ASN A 74 1.58 2.02 -27.69
CA ASN A 74 0.19 1.63 -27.38
C ASN A 74 -0.24 0.29 -27.99
N ILE A 75 0.47 -0.18 -29.00
CA ILE A 75 0.13 -1.42 -29.76
C ILE A 75 1.32 -2.37 -29.93
N ARG A 76 2.47 -2.04 -29.37
CA ARG A 76 3.71 -2.84 -29.52
C ARG A 76 4.44 -2.88 -28.18
N TYR A 77 5.02 -4.03 -27.88
CA TYR A 77 5.93 -4.12 -26.75
C TYR A 77 7.23 -3.36 -27.03
N PRO A 78 7.86 -2.75 -26.00
CA PRO A 78 9.13 -2.03 -26.15
C PRO A 78 10.33 -2.97 -26.37
N PHE A 79 10.10 -4.29 -26.35
CA PHE A 79 11.09 -5.35 -26.55
C PHE A 79 10.47 -6.48 -27.39
N PRO A 80 11.26 -7.45 -27.89
CA PRO A 80 10.75 -8.57 -28.68
C PRO A 80 9.67 -9.36 -27.93
N PHE A 81 8.59 -9.72 -28.65
CA PHE A 81 7.47 -10.48 -28.09
C PHE A 81 7.84 -11.97 -27.99
N ASP A 82 8.23 -12.40 -26.79
CA ASP A 82 8.62 -13.79 -26.50
C ASP A 82 8.24 -14.17 -25.04
N PRO A 83 6.94 -14.11 -24.66
CA PRO A 83 6.55 -14.35 -23.27
C PRO A 83 6.87 -15.80 -22.84
N PRO A 84 7.31 -16.01 -21.58
CA PRO A 84 7.41 -15.03 -20.50
C PRO A 84 8.76 -14.31 -20.45
N TYR A 85 9.62 -14.46 -21.43
CA TYR A 85 10.99 -13.95 -21.40
C TYR A 85 11.03 -12.46 -21.72
N VAL A 86 11.75 -11.71 -20.91
CA VAL A 86 12.09 -10.30 -21.12
C VAL A 86 13.58 -10.19 -21.50
N PRO A 87 14.06 -9.04 -22.00
CA PRO A 87 15.48 -8.87 -22.25
C PRO A 87 16.30 -9.21 -21.00
N GLN A 88 17.41 -9.94 -21.19
CA GLN A 88 18.29 -10.30 -20.07
C GLN A 88 19.05 -9.08 -19.51
N ASP A 89 19.31 -8.11 -20.37
CA ASP A 89 19.95 -6.85 -20.03
C ASP A 89 18.90 -5.86 -19.55
N ILE A 90 18.49 -6.00 -18.27
CA ILE A 90 17.39 -5.25 -17.67
C ILE A 90 17.95 -4.02 -16.95
N PRO A 91 17.55 -2.80 -17.36
CA PRO A 91 17.80 -1.61 -16.56
C PRO A 91 17.17 -1.73 -15.15
N CYS A 92 17.90 -1.31 -14.14
CA CYS A 92 17.44 -1.40 -12.76
C CYS A 92 17.96 -0.25 -11.90
N GLY A 93 17.35 -0.07 -10.74
CA GLY A 93 17.78 0.90 -9.75
C GLY A 93 17.81 0.28 -8.36
N THR A 94 18.90 0.53 -7.64
CA THR A 94 19.02 0.18 -6.23
C THR A 94 18.69 1.40 -5.40
N TYR A 95 17.87 1.20 -4.38
CA TYR A 95 17.44 2.22 -3.43
C TYR A 95 17.90 1.82 -2.03
N ALA A 96 18.31 2.79 -1.23
CA ALA A 96 18.62 2.59 0.18
C ALA A 96 18.07 3.76 1.02
N HIS A 97 17.52 3.43 2.18
CA HIS A 97 17.01 4.43 3.11
C HIS A 97 17.16 3.95 4.56
N THR A 98 17.39 4.91 5.46
CA THR A 98 17.47 4.65 6.90
C THR A 98 16.31 5.36 7.58
N PHE A 99 15.65 4.66 8.49
CA PHE A 99 14.50 5.21 9.22
C PHE A 99 14.51 4.76 10.69
N VAL A 100 13.87 5.55 11.54
CA VAL A 100 13.68 5.18 12.96
C VAL A 100 12.28 4.56 13.10
N TYR A 101 12.22 3.39 13.71
CA TYR A 101 10.98 2.70 14.03
C TYR A 101 10.83 2.55 15.54
N HIS A 102 9.63 2.84 16.05
CA HIS A 102 9.30 2.62 17.46
C HIS A 102 8.24 1.51 17.56
N LYS A 103 8.59 0.45 18.28
CA LYS A 103 7.67 -0.66 18.55
C LYS A 103 6.49 -0.17 19.38
N ASP A 104 5.29 -0.66 19.04
CA ASP A 104 4.06 -0.36 19.76
C ASP A 104 3.50 -1.68 20.32
N GLU A 105 3.39 -1.79 21.65
CA GLU A 105 2.87 -2.99 22.30
C GLU A 105 1.39 -3.26 21.97
N ASN A 106 0.62 -2.20 21.68
CA ASN A 106 -0.78 -2.30 21.30
C ASN A 106 -0.96 -2.62 19.80
N ALA A 107 0.08 -2.39 18.99
CA ALA A 107 0.11 -2.72 17.57
C ALA A 107 1.45 -3.35 17.18
N PRO A 108 1.75 -4.56 17.68
CA PRO A 108 3.06 -5.17 17.55
C PRO A 108 3.37 -5.72 16.14
N LYS A 109 2.37 -5.84 15.28
CA LYS A 109 2.55 -6.24 13.89
C LYS A 109 2.95 -5.04 13.03
N ALA A 110 3.85 -5.27 12.08
CA ALA A 110 4.34 -4.24 11.17
C ALA A 110 4.32 -4.77 9.73
N PHE A 111 3.57 -4.10 8.87
CA PHE A 111 3.44 -4.43 7.46
C PHE A 111 4.03 -3.31 6.62
N LEU A 112 5.05 -3.66 5.81
CA LEU A 112 5.63 -2.75 4.83
C LEU A 112 4.81 -2.76 3.56
N ASN A 113 4.35 -1.59 3.15
CA ASN A 113 3.49 -1.40 1.99
C ASN A 113 4.20 -0.57 0.93
N PHE A 114 4.14 -1.04 -0.32
CA PHE A 114 4.47 -0.29 -1.53
C PHE A 114 3.21 -0.18 -2.36
N GLU A 115 2.67 1.01 -2.54
CA GLU A 115 1.42 1.19 -3.28
C GLU A 115 1.58 1.15 -4.81
N GLY A 116 2.82 1.30 -5.28
CA GLY A 116 3.13 1.18 -6.70
C GLY A 116 4.62 1.21 -6.98
N VAL A 117 5.11 0.15 -7.61
CA VAL A 117 6.50 0.01 -8.08
C VAL A 117 6.49 -0.61 -9.48
N ASP A 118 7.03 0.07 -10.47
CA ASP A 118 7.06 -0.39 -11.85
C ASP A 118 8.48 -0.81 -12.27
N SER A 119 8.69 -2.04 -12.74
CA SER A 119 7.73 -3.15 -13.00
C SER A 119 7.68 -4.17 -11.89
N CYS A 120 8.81 -4.52 -11.30
CA CYS A 120 8.94 -5.48 -10.22
C CYS A 120 10.11 -5.13 -9.32
N PHE A 121 10.14 -5.68 -8.11
CA PHE A 121 11.17 -5.33 -7.15
C PHE A 121 11.43 -6.42 -6.12
N TYR A 122 12.64 -6.37 -5.57
CA TYR A 122 13.07 -7.11 -4.38
C TYR A 122 13.29 -6.14 -3.24
N VAL A 123 13.02 -6.58 -2.01
CA VAL A 123 13.17 -5.75 -0.80
C VAL A 123 13.89 -6.48 0.32
N TRP A 124 14.71 -5.73 1.07
CA TRP A 124 15.45 -6.17 2.26
C TRP A 124 15.24 -5.17 3.40
N ILE A 125 15.16 -5.69 4.61
CA ILE A 125 15.15 -4.91 5.87
C ILE A 125 16.33 -5.35 6.71
N ASN A 126 17.18 -4.41 7.14
CA ASN A 126 18.36 -4.66 7.96
C ASN A 126 19.30 -5.75 7.36
N GLY A 127 19.42 -5.79 6.03
CA GLY A 127 20.20 -6.79 5.29
C GLY A 127 19.50 -8.14 5.08
N SER A 128 18.34 -8.35 5.69
CA SER A 128 17.57 -9.59 5.55
C SER A 128 16.58 -9.49 4.40
N TYR A 129 16.57 -10.48 3.51
CA TYR A 129 15.61 -10.56 2.41
C TYR A 129 14.17 -10.68 2.93
N VAL A 130 13.28 -9.84 2.41
CA VAL A 130 11.87 -9.80 2.77
C VAL A 130 11.00 -10.48 1.72
N GLY A 131 11.18 -10.12 0.46
CA GLY A 131 10.35 -10.66 -0.60
C GLY A 131 10.53 -9.99 -1.96
N TYR A 132 9.75 -10.49 -2.91
CA TYR A 132 9.63 -10.02 -4.29
C TYR A 132 8.18 -9.70 -4.59
N SER A 133 7.93 -8.66 -5.41
CA SER A 133 6.61 -8.39 -5.95
C SER A 133 6.67 -7.81 -7.36
N GLN A 134 5.58 -7.97 -8.07
CA GLN A 134 5.26 -7.39 -9.37
C GLN A 134 3.78 -6.97 -9.39
N VAL A 135 3.22 -6.58 -10.53
CA VAL A 135 1.89 -5.96 -10.66
C VAL A 135 1.92 -4.51 -10.16
N SER A 136 2.54 -3.67 -10.96
CA SER A 136 3.05 -2.34 -10.59
C SER A 136 2.03 -1.39 -9.99
N HIS A 137 0.73 -1.52 -10.32
CA HIS A 137 -0.34 -0.62 -9.86
C HIS A 137 -1.16 -1.18 -8.68
N MET A 138 -0.76 -2.32 -8.13
CA MET A 138 -1.35 -2.93 -6.94
C MET A 138 -0.43 -2.74 -5.73
N THR A 139 -1.02 -2.58 -4.56
CA THR A 139 -0.27 -2.52 -3.31
C THR A 139 0.39 -3.86 -3.01
N SER A 140 1.68 -3.82 -2.74
CA SER A 140 2.46 -4.96 -2.26
C SER A 140 2.68 -4.82 -0.76
N GLU A 141 2.25 -5.79 0.02
CA GLU A 141 2.37 -5.79 1.48
C GLU A 141 3.23 -6.95 1.96
N PHE A 142 4.14 -6.68 2.90
CA PHE A 142 5.05 -7.65 3.49
C PHE A 142 5.02 -7.57 5.01
N ASP A 143 4.83 -8.70 5.72
CA ASP A 143 5.01 -8.75 7.18
C ASP A 143 6.51 -8.66 7.50
N ILE A 144 6.92 -7.56 8.10
CA ILE A 144 8.30 -7.29 8.52
C ILE A 144 8.46 -7.25 10.03
N THR A 145 7.46 -7.71 10.77
CA THR A 145 7.38 -7.64 12.24
C THR A 145 8.66 -8.12 12.92
N ASP A 146 9.18 -9.27 12.50
CA ASP A 146 10.32 -9.90 13.15
C ASP A 146 11.69 -9.37 12.66
N LEU A 147 11.69 -8.57 11.60
CA LEU A 147 12.89 -7.98 11.01
C LEU A 147 13.21 -6.59 11.56
N LEU A 148 12.19 -5.92 12.12
CA LEU A 148 12.35 -4.58 12.67
C LEU A 148 12.95 -4.58 14.07
N ARG A 149 13.81 -3.59 14.31
CA ARG A 149 14.38 -3.26 15.61
C ARG A 149 13.70 -2.00 16.16
N ASP A 150 13.63 -1.86 17.46
CA ASP A 150 13.33 -0.55 18.04
C ASP A 150 14.50 0.38 17.82
N GLY A 151 14.28 1.58 17.28
CA GLY A 151 15.31 2.51 16.86
C GLY A 151 15.63 2.44 15.36
N GLU A 152 16.88 2.56 14.99
CA GLU A 152 17.32 2.69 13.60
C GLU A 152 17.22 1.37 12.82
N ASN A 153 16.64 1.45 11.63
CA ASN A 153 16.50 0.37 10.65
C ASN A 153 16.91 0.85 9.26
N SER A 154 17.32 -0.09 8.41
CA SER A 154 17.62 0.16 7.00
C SER A 154 16.68 -0.64 6.10
N ILE A 155 16.32 -0.03 4.98
CA ILE A 155 15.61 -0.67 3.87
C ILE A 155 16.44 -0.54 2.61
N ALA A 156 16.54 -1.63 1.86
CA ALA A 156 17.11 -1.65 0.52
C ALA A 156 16.10 -2.25 -0.46
N VAL A 157 16.01 -1.67 -1.66
CA VAL A 157 15.09 -2.11 -2.72
C VAL A 157 15.84 -2.17 -4.04
N LEU A 158 15.65 -3.25 -4.79
CA LEU A 158 16.09 -3.37 -6.18
C LEU A 158 14.85 -3.35 -7.07
N VAL A 159 14.70 -2.31 -7.87
CA VAL A 159 13.62 -2.18 -8.85
C VAL A 159 14.14 -2.52 -10.23
N MET A 160 13.42 -3.36 -10.99
CA MET A 160 13.75 -3.75 -12.35
C MET A 160 12.73 -3.21 -13.33
N LYS A 161 13.21 -2.73 -14.47
CA LYS A 161 12.36 -2.11 -15.51
C LYS A 161 11.41 -3.11 -16.18
N TRP A 162 11.83 -4.36 -16.32
CA TRP A 162 11.09 -5.40 -17.03
C TRP A 162 10.93 -6.67 -16.19
N CYS A 163 9.77 -7.27 -16.28
CA CYS A 163 9.47 -8.63 -15.78
C CYS A 163 8.45 -9.30 -16.71
N ASP A 164 8.13 -10.55 -16.49
CA ASP A 164 7.10 -11.25 -17.25
C ASP A 164 5.73 -10.59 -17.16
N GLY A 165 5.41 -9.96 -16.01
CA GLY A 165 4.24 -9.12 -15.82
C GLY A 165 4.14 -7.94 -16.80
N SER A 166 5.26 -7.47 -17.35
CA SER A 166 5.28 -6.37 -18.33
C SER A 166 4.46 -6.67 -19.59
N TYR A 167 4.27 -7.96 -19.93
CA TYR A 167 3.39 -8.36 -21.01
C TYR A 167 1.90 -8.13 -20.73
N LEU A 168 1.50 -8.24 -19.47
CA LEU A 168 0.11 -8.04 -19.03
C LEU A 168 -0.18 -6.58 -18.72
N GLU A 169 0.85 -5.78 -18.48
CA GLU A 169 0.76 -4.35 -18.18
C GLU A 169 0.96 -3.45 -19.42
N ASP A 170 0.85 -4.03 -20.62
CA ASP A 170 0.94 -3.27 -21.88
C ASP A 170 -0.35 -2.49 -22.13
N GLN A 171 -0.35 -1.23 -21.69
CA GLN A 171 -1.49 -0.32 -21.79
C GLN A 171 -1.09 0.96 -22.53
N ASP A 172 -2.09 1.72 -22.96
CA ASP A 172 -1.91 3.02 -23.61
C ASP A 172 -1.43 4.08 -22.61
N LYS A 173 -0.19 3.94 -22.17
CA LYS A 173 0.49 4.82 -21.20
C LYS A 173 1.98 4.93 -21.49
N PHE A 174 2.61 5.96 -20.93
CA PHE A 174 4.06 6.01 -20.87
C PHE A 174 4.62 4.88 -20.02
N ARG A 175 5.68 4.22 -20.49
CA ARG A 175 6.46 3.25 -19.72
C ARG A 175 7.41 4.00 -18.81
N MET A 176 7.08 4.04 -17.54
CA MET A 176 7.85 4.65 -16.47
C MET A 176 8.35 3.56 -15.51
N SER A 177 9.35 3.86 -14.71
CA SER A 177 9.92 2.91 -13.76
C SER A 177 10.26 3.57 -12.44
N GLY A 178 10.27 2.81 -11.38
CA GLY A 178 10.62 3.29 -10.04
C GLY A 178 9.50 3.09 -9.02
N ILE A 179 9.72 3.61 -7.83
CA ILE A 179 8.73 3.62 -6.73
C ILE A 179 7.88 4.88 -6.91
N PHE A 180 6.72 4.76 -7.55
CA PHE A 180 5.94 5.92 -8.00
C PHE A 180 4.73 6.26 -7.13
N ARG A 181 4.48 5.46 -6.08
CA ARG A 181 3.48 5.73 -5.04
C ARG A 181 4.10 5.58 -3.66
N ASP A 182 3.30 5.85 -2.64
CA ASP A 182 3.74 5.87 -1.26
C ASP A 182 4.34 4.55 -0.79
N VAL A 183 5.34 4.68 0.09
CA VAL A 183 5.93 3.59 0.86
C VAL A 183 5.68 3.89 2.33
N TYR A 184 5.12 2.93 3.05
CA TYR A 184 4.84 3.10 4.48
C TYR A 184 4.85 1.80 5.26
N ILE A 185 5.03 1.92 6.56
CA ILE A 185 4.83 0.82 7.52
C ILE A 185 3.47 1.03 8.18
N LEU A 186 2.63 -0.02 8.15
CA LEU A 186 1.37 -0.07 8.84
C LEU A 186 1.51 -0.91 10.11
N LYS A 187 1.27 -0.29 11.27
CA LYS A 187 1.27 -0.95 12.57
C LYS A 187 -0.11 -1.52 12.85
N ARG A 188 -0.20 -2.80 13.20
CA ARG A 188 -1.49 -3.46 13.44
C ARG A 188 -1.51 -4.19 14.78
N PRO A 189 -2.65 -4.18 15.48
CA PRO A 189 -2.89 -5.08 16.60
C PRO A 189 -2.79 -6.55 16.17
N LYS A 190 -2.56 -7.46 17.14
CA LYS A 190 -2.63 -8.90 16.88
C LYS A 190 -4.05 -9.35 16.49
N GLN A 191 -5.04 -8.71 17.11
CA GLN A 191 -6.46 -8.88 16.78
C GLN A 191 -6.91 -7.67 16.00
N ALA A 192 -7.08 -7.85 14.69
CA ALA A 192 -7.41 -6.79 13.76
C ALA A 192 -8.30 -7.32 12.63
N ILE A 193 -9.04 -6.42 12.01
CA ILE A 193 -9.73 -6.71 10.75
C ILE A 193 -8.64 -6.90 9.68
N SER A 194 -8.61 -8.06 9.02
CA SER A 194 -7.64 -8.33 7.94
C SER A 194 -8.15 -7.80 6.59
N ASP A 195 -9.46 -7.86 6.39
CA ASP A 195 -10.11 -7.42 5.16
C ASP A 195 -11.59 -7.15 5.40
N TYR A 196 -12.19 -6.24 4.66
CA TYR A 196 -13.64 -6.07 4.62
C TYR A 196 -14.11 -5.67 3.23
N HIS A 197 -15.35 -6.04 2.92
CA HIS A 197 -15.99 -5.72 1.66
C HIS A 197 -17.42 -5.22 1.88
N ILE A 198 -17.73 -4.04 1.34
CA ILE A 198 -19.04 -3.40 1.49
C ILE A 198 -19.86 -3.62 0.21
N LYS A 199 -21.09 -4.11 0.35
CA LYS A 199 -22.08 -4.23 -0.71
C LYS A 199 -23.34 -3.48 -0.31
N THR A 200 -23.78 -2.58 -1.14
CA THR A 200 -25.01 -1.82 -0.91
C THR A 200 -26.09 -2.23 -1.90
N ARG A 201 -27.28 -2.48 -1.40
CA ARG A 201 -28.48 -2.75 -2.22
C ARG A 201 -29.59 -1.81 -1.79
N ILE A 202 -30.30 -1.25 -2.77
CA ILE A 202 -31.45 -0.38 -2.55
C ILE A 202 -32.69 -1.14 -2.98
N GLU A 203 -33.64 -1.32 -2.06
CA GLU A 203 -34.93 -1.93 -2.31
C GLU A 203 -36.01 -0.98 -1.79
N ASP A 204 -36.81 -0.43 -2.68
CA ASP A 204 -37.77 0.63 -2.37
C ASP A 204 -37.10 1.84 -1.70
N MET A 205 -37.47 2.18 -0.46
CA MET A 205 -36.86 3.26 0.33
C MET A 205 -35.98 2.72 1.44
N LEU A 206 -35.38 1.56 1.25
CA LEU A 206 -34.51 0.90 2.21
C LEU A 206 -33.16 0.58 1.58
N ALA A 207 -32.07 1.05 2.17
CA ALA A 207 -30.74 0.60 1.83
C ALA A 207 -30.30 -0.54 2.78
N LYS A 208 -29.86 -1.66 2.19
CA LYS A 208 -29.21 -2.75 2.91
C LYS A 208 -27.72 -2.65 2.66
N VAL A 209 -26.96 -2.49 3.73
CA VAL A 209 -25.48 -2.42 3.71
C VAL A 209 -24.94 -3.72 4.28
N GLU A 210 -24.42 -4.56 3.40
CA GLU A 210 -23.78 -5.84 3.75
C GLU A 210 -22.28 -5.59 3.90
N ILE A 211 -21.69 -5.89 5.05
CA ILE A 211 -20.27 -5.71 5.34
C ILE A 211 -19.71 -7.09 5.67
N GLU A 212 -19.05 -7.70 4.71
CA GLU A 212 -18.31 -8.94 4.88
C GLU A 212 -16.94 -8.62 5.48
N MET A 213 -16.57 -9.29 6.58
CA MET A 213 -15.32 -9.06 7.31
C MET A 213 -14.53 -10.33 7.53
N LYS A 214 -13.19 -10.21 7.41
CA LYS A 214 -12.20 -11.22 7.77
C LYS A 214 -11.30 -10.68 8.86
N PHE A 215 -10.83 -11.55 9.75
CA PHE A 215 -10.02 -11.19 10.89
C PHE A 215 -8.70 -11.97 10.91
N TYR A 216 -7.63 -11.37 11.44
CA TYR A 216 -6.40 -12.13 11.76
C TYR A 216 -6.61 -13.12 12.90
N SER A 217 -7.51 -12.78 13.83
CA SER A 217 -7.98 -13.66 14.91
C SER A 217 -9.33 -13.15 15.42
N PRO A 218 -10.13 -13.98 16.10
CA PRO A 218 -11.47 -13.58 16.58
C PRO A 218 -11.43 -12.28 17.38
N LEU A 219 -12.32 -11.36 17.04
CA LEU A 219 -12.46 -10.05 17.70
C LEU A 219 -13.89 -9.54 17.58
N ASN A 220 -14.28 -8.65 18.50
CA ASN A 220 -15.56 -7.97 18.42
C ASN A 220 -15.40 -6.65 17.67
N VAL A 221 -16.25 -6.41 16.67
CA VAL A 221 -16.31 -5.16 15.91
C VAL A 221 -17.66 -4.51 16.14
N LYS A 222 -17.65 -3.28 16.61
CA LYS A 222 -18.81 -2.39 16.57
C LYS A 222 -18.86 -1.69 15.23
N ILE A 223 -20.04 -1.61 14.65
CA ILE A 223 -20.28 -1.02 13.34
C ILE A 223 -21.25 0.14 13.51
N SER A 224 -20.90 1.33 13.07
CA SER A 224 -21.82 2.44 12.96
C SER A 224 -21.76 3.06 11.58
N ILE A 225 -22.94 3.48 11.08
CA ILE A 225 -23.05 4.27 9.87
C ILE A 225 -23.63 5.62 10.28
N GLU A 226 -22.95 6.68 9.88
CA GLU A 226 -23.34 8.06 10.17
C GLU A 226 -23.71 8.80 8.89
N ASP A 227 -24.67 9.70 9.01
CA ASP A 227 -24.99 10.64 7.96
C ASP A 227 -23.95 11.78 7.87
N ARG A 228 -24.11 12.67 6.88
CA ARG A 228 -23.22 13.82 6.67
C ARG A 228 -23.13 14.78 7.87
N ASN A 229 -24.14 14.79 8.75
CA ASN A 229 -24.19 15.62 9.95
C ASN A 229 -23.58 14.92 11.19
N GLY A 230 -23.13 13.69 11.04
CA GLY A 230 -22.59 12.85 12.11
C GLY A 230 -23.67 12.18 12.96
N ALA A 231 -24.93 12.16 12.50
CA ALA A 231 -25.99 11.42 13.17
C ALA A 231 -25.89 9.92 12.81
N VAL A 232 -25.91 9.06 13.81
CA VAL A 232 -25.90 7.61 13.61
C VAL A 232 -27.23 7.17 13.01
N VAL A 233 -27.20 6.60 11.81
CA VAL A 233 -28.37 6.11 11.07
C VAL A 233 -28.51 4.60 11.10
N ALA A 234 -27.42 3.87 11.38
CA ALA A 234 -27.46 2.42 11.58
C ALA A 234 -26.38 1.97 12.54
N LEU A 235 -26.67 0.93 13.32
CA LEU A 235 -25.75 0.31 14.29
C LEU A 235 -25.78 -1.20 14.17
N GLY A 236 -24.62 -1.83 14.36
CA GLY A 236 -24.48 -3.27 14.40
C GLY A 236 -23.21 -3.72 15.10
N SER A 237 -23.01 -5.01 15.14
CA SER A 237 -21.77 -5.61 15.62
C SER A 237 -21.60 -7.01 15.05
N ILE A 238 -20.35 -7.47 15.00
CA ILE A 238 -19.99 -8.83 14.63
C ILE A 238 -18.85 -9.30 15.54
N ALA A 239 -18.89 -10.57 15.93
CA ALA A 239 -17.86 -11.17 16.80
C ALA A 239 -17.08 -12.31 16.13
N GLU A 240 -17.53 -12.75 14.97
CA GLU A 240 -16.92 -13.81 14.18
C GLU A 240 -16.82 -13.35 12.73
N GLU A 241 -15.93 -13.96 11.95
CA GLU A 241 -15.87 -13.72 10.51
C GLU A 241 -17.22 -13.98 9.85
N GLY A 242 -17.61 -13.13 8.92
CA GLY A 242 -18.86 -13.23 8.21
C GLY A 242 -19.39 -11.88 7.77
N THR A 243 -20.70 -11.81 7.56
CA THR A 243 -21.38 -10.63 7.03
C THR A 243 -22.31 -10.01 8.07
N ALA A 244 -22.08 -8.75 8.40
CA ALA A 244 -23.05 -7.91 9.09
C ALA A 244 -23.97 -7.23 8.07
N VAL A 245 -25.27 -7.16 8.37
CA VAL A 245 -26.24 -6.47 7.51
C VAL A 245 -26.88 -5.35 8.32
N LEU A 246 -26.75 -4.11 7.82
CA LEU A 246 -27.38 -2.94 8.42
C LEU A 246 -28.40 -2.35 7.44
N GLU A 247 -29.43 -1.73 7.98
CA GLU A 247 -30.49 -1.13 7.18
C GLU A 247 -30.59 0.37 7.45
N ILE A 248 -30.72 1.16 6.38
CA ILE A 248 -30.94 2.61 6.44
C ILE A 248 -32.27 2.91 5.76
N ALA A 249 -33.24 3.39 6.53
CA ALA A 249 -34.55 3.79 6.00
C ALA A 249 -34.48 5.16 5.31
N SER A 250 -35.12 5.28 4.15
CA SER A 250 -35.15 6.51 3.35
C SER A 250 -33.76 7.11 3.11
N PRO A 251 -32.81 6.34 2.55
CA PRO A 251 -31.44 6.79 2.38
C PRO A 251 -31.36 7.96 1.41
N GLU A 252 -30.46 8.89 1.68
CA GLU A 252 -29.99 9.88 0.69
C GLU A 252 -29.06 9.17 -0.27
N LEU A 253 -29.40 9.17 -1.57
CA LEU A 253 -28.63 8.45 -2.58
C LEU A 253 -27.60 9.38 -3.24
N TRP A 254 -26.43 8.82 -3.49
CA TRP A 254 -25.38 9.47 -4.27
C TRP A 254 -25.86 9.73 -5.71
N ASN A 255 -25.62 10.92 -6.20
CA ASN A 255 -25.73 11.27 -7.62
C ASN A 255 -24.72 12.39 -7.95
N THR A 256 -24.53 12.71 -9.23
CA THR A 256 -23.53 13.67 -9.69
C THR A 256 -23.78 15.10 -9.23
N GLU A 257 -25.03 15.48 -8.99
CA GLU A 257 -25.43 16.80 -8.49
C GLU A 257 -25.33 16.88 -6.97
N ASN A 258 -25.54 15.74 -6.29
CA ASN A 258 -25.44 15.61 -4.84
C ASN A 258 -24.67 14.34 -4.49
N PRO A 259 -23.31 14.40 -4.47
CA PRO A 259 -22.45 13.25 -4.15
C PRO A 259 -22.51 12.99 -2.63
N TYR A 260 -23.62 12.42 -2.17
CA TYR A 260 -23.83 12.11 -0.76
C TYR A 260 -23.13 10.81 -0.38
N LEU A 261 -22.27 10.88 0.64
CA LEU A 261 -21.61 9.72 1.24
C LEU A 261 -22.01 9.58 2.70
N TYR A 262 -22.17 8.35 3.14
CA TYR A 262 -22.28 7.98 4.54
C TYR A 262 -20.89 7.58 5.06
N LYS A 263 -20.67 7.84 6.35
CA LYS A 263 -19.43 7.43 7.02
C LYS A 263 -19.64 6.09 7.70
N LEU A 264 -18.82 5.10 7.34
CA LEU A 264 -18.73 3.82 8.03
C LEU A 264 -17.63 3.90 9.09
N ILE A 265 -17.94 3.51 10.31
CA ILE A 265 -16.97 3.37 11.40
C ILE A 265 -16.98 1.92 11.86
N LEU A 266 -15.81 1.27 11.79
CA LEU A 266 -15.55 -0.06 12.34
C LEU A 266 -14.64 0.11 13.56
N GLU A 267 -15.16 -0.18 14.76
CA GLU A 267 -14.44 0.02 16.01
C GLU A 267 -14.18 -1.32 16.70
N THR A 268 -12.92 -1.58 17.00
CA THR A 268 -12.45 -2.69 17.82
C THR A 268 -11.90 -2.17 19.15
N GLU A 269 -11.35 -3.07 19.99
CA GLU A 269 -10.68 -2.64 21.23
C GLU A 269 -9.44 -1.77 20.97
N ASN A 270 -8.70 -2.04 19.88
CA ASN A 270 -7.37 -1.49 19.66
C ASN A 270 -7.21 -0.70 18.35
N GLU A 271 -8.24 -0.66 17.50
CA GLU A 271 -8.22 0.11 16.27
C GLU A 271 -9.61 0.59 15.85
N VAL A 272 -9.62 1.69 15.13
CA VAL A 272 -10.79 2.27 14.48
C VAL A 272 -10.48 2.46 12.99
N ILE A 273 -11.39 2.01 12.14
CA ILE A 273 -11.37 2.25 10.71
C ILE A 273 -12.53 3.20 10.40
N VAL A 274 -12.24 4.23 9.62
CA VAL A 274 -13.24 5.15 9.07
C VAL A 274 -13.19 5.05 7.56
N ASP A 275 -14.35 4.89 6.92
CA ASP A 275 -14.52 4.76 5.48
C ASP A 275 -15.81 5.47 5.02
N HIS A 276 -16.02 5.64 3.71
CA HIS A 276 -17.19 6.32 3.12
C HIS A 276 -17.97 5.44 2.14
#